data_34fa20e5d822a1c05622de6043f53fcb
#
_entry.id   34fa20e5d822a1c05622de6043f53fcb
#
_cell.length_a   1.000
_cell.length_b   1.000
_cell.length_c   1.000
_cell.angle_alpha   90.00
_cell.angle_beta   90.00
_cell.angle_gamma   90.00
#
_symmetry.space_group_name_H-M   'P 1'
#
loop_
_entity.id
_entity.type
_entity.pdbx_description
1 polymer ?
#
loop_
_entity_poly.entity_id
_entity_poly.type
_entity_poly.pdbx_seq_one_letter_code
_entity_poly.pdbx_strand_id
1 'polypeptide(L)'
;AQTNDQSNSQPAGNTDATKDPLKVGVSYPVIDTPWTVANSNSFVEAGEKMGMEVILTNAENSAEKQFSDIEDLISRGCDVIYIYAVDTEAIAPAIDAIKDAGKDCVIFNRVVEARTAPDDYAFTCIGDAYQDGEMCGSWLAENYKNYFGDEPMKVIHLTGPTSASD
;
A
#
# COMPACT_ATOMS: atom_id res chain seq x y z
N ALA A 1 34.21 16.63 -12.98
CA ALA A 1 34.04 15.28 -12.43
C ALA A 1 33.70 15.42 -10.95
N GLN A 2 32.44 15.38 -10.61
CA GLN A 2 31.98 15.28 -9.23
C GLN A 2 31.32 13.90 -9.08
N THR A 3 31.99 13.02 -8.37
CA THR A 3 31.49 11.72 -7.96
C THR A 3 30.51 11.93 -6.80
N ASN A 4 29.22 11.70 -7.03
CA ASN A 4 28.19 11.65 -5.99
C ASN A 4 28.29 10.28 -5.32
N ASP A 5 28.91 10.22 -4.17
CA ASP A 5 28.94 9.06 -3.29
C ASP A 5 27.69 9.12 -2.40
N GLN A 6 26.61 8.49 -2.84
CA GLN A 6 25.43 8.26 -2.00
C GLN A 6 25.71 7.05 -1.11
N SER A 7 26.22 7.31 0.09
CA SER A 7 26.31 6.29 1.14
C SER A 7 24.87 5.92 1.57
N ASN A 8 24.42 4.75 1.12
CA ASN A 8 23.22 4.09 1.57
C ASN A 8 23.45 3.61 3.03
N SER A 9 23.14 4.47 4.00
CA SER A 9 23.13 4.10 5.41
C SER A 9 21.85 3.36 5.73
N GLN A 10 21.89 2.04 5.60
CA GLN A 10 20.89 1.12 6.12
C GLN A 10 20.87 1.25 7.64
N PRO A 11 19.73 1.50 8.30
CA PRO A 11 19.68 1.49 9.75
C PRO A 11 19.97 0.08 10.25
N ALA A 12 21.03 -0.05 11.05
CA ALA A 12 21.36 -1.29 11.73
C ALA A 12 20.21 -1.64 12.68
N GLY A 13 19.50 -2.70 12.38
CA GLY A 13 18.47 -3.25 13.24
C GLY A 13 19.10 -3.66 14.58
N ASN A 14 18.66 -3.04 15.66
CA ASN A 14 19.01 -3.42 17.02
C ASN A 14 18.19 -4.69 17.34
N THR A 15 18.76 -5.87 17.13
CA THR A 15 18.15 -7.14 17.54
C THR A 15 18.36 -7.32 19.04
N ASP A 16 17.43 -6.80 19.85
CA ASP A 16 17.29 -7.18 21.23
C ASP A 16 16.66 -8.60 21.26
N ALA A 17 17.46 -9.61 21.59
CA ALA A 17 17.18 -11.03 21.41
C ALA A 17 16.18 -11.62 22.43
N THR A 18 15.30 -10.81 23.04
CA THR A 18 14.35 -11.24 24.10
C THR A 18 12.88 -10.87 23.81
N LYS A 19 12.57 -10.26 22.68
CA LYS A 19 11.20 -9.92 22.30
C LYS A 19 10.69 -10.89 21.25
N ASP A 20 9.46 -11.38 21.44
CA ASP A 20 8.78 -12.18 20.42
C ASP A 20 8.79 -11.43 19.07
N PRO A 21 8.87 -12.14 17.94
CA PRO A 21 8.87 -11.50 16.63
C PRO A 21 7.64 -10.62 16.45
N LEU A 22 7.83 -9.43 15.88
CA LEU A 22 6.73 -8.53 15.54
C LEU A 22 5.79 -9.25 14.59
N LYS A 23 4.50 -9.28 14.94
CA LYS A 23 3.47 -9.94 14.16
C LYS A 23 2.73 -8.92 13.30
N VAL A 24 2.81 -9.09 11.98
CA VAL A 24 2.27 -8.14 11.00
C VAL A 24 1.17 -8.79 10.19
N GLY A 25 -0.04 -8.24 10.30
CA GLY A 25 -1.16 -8.58 9.43
C GLY A 25 -1.14 -7.74 8.16
N VAL A 26 -1.44 -8.34 7.01
CA VAL A 26 -1.57 -7.60 5.75
C VAL A 26 -2.84 -8.02 5.04
N SER A 27 -3.77 -7.09 4.89
CA SER A 27 -5.07 -7.32 4.26
C SER A 27 -5.08 -6.74 2.84
N TYR A 28 -5.25 -7.63 1.85
CA TYR A 28 -5.39 -7.29 0.43
C TYR A 28 -6.85 -7.37 -0.02
N PRO A 29 -7.28 -6.49 -0.94
CA PRO A 29 -8.59 -6.60 -1.57
C PRO A 29 -8.71 -7.88 -2.39
N VAL A 30 -7.65 -8.20 -3.14
CA VAL A 30 -7.54 -9.42 -3.94
C VAL A 30 -6.07 -9.70 -4.26
N ILE A 31 -5.70 -10.99 -4.32
CA ILE A 31 -4.36 -11.45 -4.72
C ILE A 31 -4.52 -12.36 -5.94
N ASP A 32 -4.75 -11.76 -7.11
CA ASP A 32 -5.01 -12.48 -8.37
C ASP A 32 -4.31 -11.87 -9.58
N THR A 33 -3.84 -10.62 -9.47
CA THR A 33 -3.08 -9.97 -10.54
C THR A 33 -1.58 -10.19 -10.38
N PRO A 34 -0.79 -10.15 -11.47
CA PRO A 34 0.68 -10.23 -11.35
C PRO A 34 1.27 -9.19 -10.38
N TRP A 35 0.66 -8.00 -10.32
CA TRP A 35 1.10 -6.93 -9.40
C TRP A 35 0.81 -7.28 -7.95
N THR A 36 -0.44 -7.67 -7.61
CA THR A 36 -0.80 -8.01 -6.22
C THR A 36 -0.07 -9.24 -5.71
N VAL A 37 0.15 -10.25 -6.58
CA VAL A 37 0.96 -11.43 -6.25
C VAL A 37 2.41 -11.06 -5.98
N ALA A 38 3.05 -10.27 -6.85
CA ALA A 38 4.43 -9.84 -6.65
C ALA A 38 4.58 -8.96 -5.40
N ASN A 39 3.64 -8.03 -5.18
CA ASN A 39 3.66 -7.15 -4.02
C ASN A 39 3.49 -7.92 -2.71
N SER A 40 2.50 -8.82 -2.62
CA SER A 40 2.26 -9.64 -1.42
C SER A 40 3.45 -10.56 -1.10
N ASN A 41 4.04 -11.21 -2.10
CA ASN A 41 5.22 -12.05 -1.92
C ASN A 41 6.43 -11.23 -1.43
N SER A 42 6.66 -10.05 -2.03
CA SER A 42 7.73 -9.16 -1.60
C SER A 42 7.55 -8.66 -0.17
N PHE A 43 6.29 -8.41 0.24
CA PHE A 43 5.98 -7.99 1.61
C PHE A 43 6.34 -9.10 2.61
N VAL A 44 5.94 -10.35 2.34
CA VAL A 44 6.28 -11.51 3.17
C VAL A 44 7.79 -11.69 3.25
N GLU A 45 8.46 -11.74 2.08
CA GLU A 45 9.92 -11.95 2.01
C GLU A 45 10.70 -10.86 2.77
N ALA A 46 10.29 -9.60 2.66
CA ALA A 46 10.91 -8.50 3.37
C ALA A 46 10.67 -8.59 4.89
N GLY A 47 9.45 -8.92 5.31
CA GLY A 47 9.11 -9.08 6.72
C GLY A 47 9.87 -10.23 7.37
N GLU A 48 9.92 -11.39 6.73
CA GLU A 48 10.68 -12.56 7.20
C GLU A 48 12.19 -12.26 7.33
N LYS A 49 12.77 -11.55 6.34
CA LYS A 49 14.18 -11.11 6.40
C LYS A 49 14.45 -10.16 7.58
N MET A 50 13.44 -9.43 8.02
CA MET A 50 13.51 -8.54 9.18
C MET A 50 13.18 -9.27 10.50
N GLY A 51 12.89 -10.55 10.46
CA GLY A 51 12.53 -11.37 11.63
C GLY A 51 11.09 -11.16 12.11
N MET A 52 10.19 -10.71 11.24
CA MET A 52 8.76 -10.54 11.53
C MET A 52 7.98 -11.81 11.18
N GLU A 53 6.87 -12.05 11.87
CA GLU A 53 5.84 -12.99 11.46
C GLU A 53 4.81 -12.25 10.60
N VAL A 54 4.68 -12.59 9.30
CA VAL A 54 3.76 -11.93 8.38
C VAL A 54 2.57 -12.82 8.08
N ILE A 55 1.36 -12.30 8.23
CA ILE A 55 0.10 -13.00 7.98
C ILE A 55 -0.67 -12.24 6.90
N LEU A 56 -0.85 -12.89 5.73
CA LEU A 56 -1.63 -12.32 4.63
C LEU A 56 -3.08 -12.77 4.70
N THR A 57 -3.99 -11.85 4.35
CA THR A 57 -5.38 -12.16 4.04
C THR A 57 -5.77 -11.66 2.65
N ASN A 58 -6.72 -12.36 2.02
CA ASN A 58 -7.26 -12.02 0.70
C ASN A 58 -8.78 -11.87 0.81
N ALA A 59 -9.25 -10.64 0.69
CA ALA A 59 -10.67 -10.31 0.86
C ALA A 59 -11.56 -10.71 -0.34
N GLU A 60 -10.96 -11.19 -1.45
CA GLU A 60 -11.69 -11.63 -2.64
C GLU A 60 -12.66 -10.56 -3.19
N ASN A 61 -12.25 -9.29 -3.09
CA ASN A 61 -13.03 -8.10 -3.44
C ASN A 61 -14.34 -7.91 -2.63
N SER A 62 -14.44 -8.52 -1.44
CA SER A 62 -15.56 -8.33 -0.52
C SER A 62 -15.15 -7.47 0.67
N ALA A 63 -15.79 -6.30 0.84
CA ALA A 63 -15.56 -5.43 1.98
C ALA A 63 -15.96 -6.09 3.31
N GLU A 64 -17.04 -6.89 3.31
CA GLU A 64 -17.49 -7.66 4.49
C GLU A 64 -16.44 -8.71 4.89
N LYS A 65 -15.91 -9.44 3.89
CA LYS A 65 -14.85 -10.41 4.14
C LYS A 65 -13.58 -9.71 4.64
N GLN A 66 -13.21 -8.56 4.05
CA GLN A 66 -12.05 -7.79 4.50
C GLN A 66 -12.18 -7.39 5.97
N PHE A 67 -13.34 -6.92 6.39
CA PHE A 67 -13.61 -6.59 7.78
C PHE A 67 -13.40 -7.83 8.70
N SER A 68 -14.02 -8.96 8.35
CA SER A 68 -13.87 -10.21 9.11
C SER A 68 -12.43 -10.72 9.14
N ASP A 69 -11.71 -10.62 8.03
CA ASP A 69 -10.27 -10.99 7.96
C ASP A 69 -9.43 -10.10 8.90
N ILE A 70 -9.76 -8.81 9.01
CA ILE A 70 -9.06 -7.88 9.93
C ILE A 70 -9.37 -8.21 11.39
N GLU A 71 -10.62 -8.56 11.73
CA GLU A 71 -10.95 -9.04 13.08
C GLU A 71 -10.17 -10.32 13.44
N ASP A 72 -9.99 -11.24 12.48
CA ASP A 72 -9.16 -12.44 12.67
C ASP A 72 -7.68 -12.05 12.92
N LEU A 73 -7.11 -11.12 12.15
CA LEU A 73 -5.75 -10.62 12.36
C LEU A 73 -5.57 -10.00 13.76
N ILE A 74 -6.54 -9.21 14.22
CA ILE A 74 -6.55 -8.67 15.59
C ILE A 74 -6.55 -9.80 16.61
N SER A 75 -7.44 -10.79 16.45
CA SER A 75 -7.59 -11.93 17.37
C SER A 75 -6.35 -12.82 17.41
N ARG A 76 -5.61 -12.93 16.31
CA ARG A 76 -4.32 -13.64 16.20
C ARG A 76 -3.16 -12.89 16.80
N GLY A 77 -3.41 -11.68 17.32
CA GLY A 77 -2.44 -10.87 18.04
C GLY A 77 -1.44 -10.15 17.14
N CYS A 78 -1.85 -9.77 15.93
CA CYS A 78 -1.02 -8.88 15.12
C CYS A 78 -0.77 -7.56 15.85
N ASP A 79 0.46 -7.08 15.81
CA ASP A 79 0.87 -5.82 16.43
C ASP A 79 0.59 -4.64 15.50
N VAL A 80 0.77 -4.86 14.20
CA VAL A 80 0.51 -3.89 13.13
C VAL A 80 -0.31 -4.54 12.04
N ILE A 81 -1.29 -3.82 11.51
CA ILE A 81 -2.13 -4.29 10.39
C ILE A 81 -2.02 -3.29 9.23
N TYR A 82 -1.50 -3.79 8.10
CA TYR A 82 -1.46 -3.07 6.83
C TYR A 82 -2.71 -3.36 6.02
N ILE A 83 -3.36 -2.32 5.51
CA ILE A 83 -4.61 -2.43 4.76
C ILE A 83 -4.46 -1.84 3.36
N TYR A 84 -4.70 -2.68 2.36
CA TYR A 84 -5.07 -2.26 1.03
C TYR A 84 -6.59 -2.41 0.91
N ALA A 85 -7.33 -1.32 1.03
CA ALA A 85 -8.78 -1.36 1.15
C ALA A 85 -9.47 -1.86 -0.13
N VAL A 86 -10.46 -2.73 0.00
CA VAL A 86 -11.42 -3.07 -1.08
C VAL A 86 -12.21 -1.82 -1.47
N ASP A 87 -12.74 -1.15 -0.45
CA ASP A 87 -13.52 0.07 -0.56
C ASP A 87 -13.07 1.06 0.53
N THR A 88 -12.79 2.29 0.12
CA THR A 88 -12.17 3.30 1.00
C THR A 88 -13.16 3.94 1.97
N GLU A 89 -14.46 3.83 1.73
CA GLU A 89 -15.49 4.25 2.68
C GLU A 89 -15.86 3.13 3.64
N ALA A 90 -16.07 1.91 3.11
CA ALA A 90 -16.49 0.75 3.88
C ALA A 90 -15.41 0.24 4.87
N ILE A 91 -14.13 0.60 4.68
CA ILE A 91 -13.04 0.14 5.55
C ILE A 91 -12.98 0.86 6.91
N ALA A 92 -13.62 2.01 7.04
CA ALA A 92 -13.54 2.85 8.23
C ALA A 92 -13.82 2.11 9.56
N PRO A 93 -14.86 1.25 9.67
CA PRO A 93 -15.10 0.47 10.88
C PRO A 93 -13.97 -0.51 11.24
N ALA A 94 -13.26 -1.04 10.23
CA ALA A 94 -12.12 -1.93 10.48
C ALA A 94 -10.93 -1.16 11.06
N ILE A 95 -10.68 0.05 10.61
CA ILE A 95 -9.66 0.95 11.18
C ILE A 95 -10.00 1.26 12.64
N ASP A 96 -11.26 1.57 12.93
CA ASP A 96 -11.73 1.81 14.30
C ASP A 96 -11.52 0.56 15.19
N ALA A 97 -11.83 -0.64 14.69
CA ALA A 97 -11.62 -1.89 15.44
C ALA A 97 -10.14 -2.16 15.75
N ILE A 98 -9.22 -1.87 14.82
CA ILE A 98 -7.78 -1.98 15.05
C ILE A 98 -7.33 -1.01 16.15
N LYS A 99 -7.78 0.24 16.06
CA LYS A 99 -7.49 1.28 17.05
C LYS A 99 -8.03 0.92 18.44
N ASP A 100 -9.27 0.46 18.52
CA ASP A 100 -9.91 0.04 19.79
C ASP A 100 -9.19 -1.16 20.41
N ALA A 101 -8.59 -2.03 19.59
CA ALA A 101 -7.72 -3.11 20.06
C ALA A 101 -6.32 -2.66 20.49
N GLY A 102 -6.01 -1.37 20.38
CA GLY A 102 -4.69 -0.80 20.74
C GLY A 102 -3.57 -1.25 19.79
N LYS A 103 -3.90 -1.49 18.52
CA LYS A 103 -2.97 -1.94 17.49
C LYS A 103 -2.69 -0.82 16.50
N ASP A 104 -1.52 -0.88 15.85
CA ASP A 104 -1.18 0.07 14.80
C ASP A 104 -1.79 -0.33 13.46
N CYS A 105 -2.29 0.67 12.74
CA CYS A 105 -2.82 0.52 11.38
C CYS A 105 -1.99 1.32 10.39
N VAL A 106 -1.74 0.75 9.22
CA VAL A 106 -1.10 1.41 8.09
C VAL A 106 -1.97 1.23 6.86
N ILE A 107 -2.26 2.33 6.18
CA ILE A 107 -3.00 2.28 4.91
C ILE A 107 -1.98 2.31 3.77
N PHE A 108 -2.14 1.43 2.77
CA PHE A 108 -1.30 1.47 1.60
C PHE A 108 -2.09 1.36 0.30
N ASN A 109 -1.49 1.86 -0.77
CA ASN A 109 -2.00 1.89 -2.14
C ASN A 109 -3.24 2.77 -2.38
N ARG A 110 -4.12 3.00 -1.42
CA ARG A 110 -5.31 3.85 -1.54
C ARG A 110 -5.41 4.84 -0.38
N VAL A 111 -5.99 6.01 -0.64
CA VAL A 111 -6.31 6.99 0.42
C VAL A 111 -7.66 6.63 1.03
N VAL A 112 -7.77 6.70 2.36
CA VAL A 112 -9.03 6.56 3.10
C VAL A 112 -9.40 7.94 3.65
N GLU A 113 -10.24 8.68 2.93
CA GLU A 113 -10.59 10.06 3.28
C GLU A 113 -11.41 10.18 4.58
N ALA A 114 -12.15 9.12 4.94
CA ALA A 114 -12.99 9.09 6.14
C ALA A 114 -12.19 9.01 7.45
N ARG A 115 -10.87 8.81 7.39
CA ARG A 115 -9.97 8.70 8.53
C ARG A 115 -8.66 9.43 8.24
N THR A 116 -7.97 9.88 9.28
CA THR A 116 -6.76 10.70 9.14
C THR A 116 -5.59 10.18 9.98
N ALA A 117 -4.37 10.30 9.44
CA ALA A 117 -3.15 10.06 10.18
C ALA A 117 -2.78 11.36 10.96
N PRO A 118 -2.17 11.26 12.15
CA PRO A 118 -1.89 10.03 12.91
C PRO A 118 -3.01 9.62 13.87
N ASP A 119 -4.18 10.26 13.82
CA ASP A 119 -5.22 10.08 14.82
C ASP A 119 -5.91 8.71 14.73
N ASP A 120 -6.13 8.22 13.50
CA ASP A 120 -6.87 6.99 13.25
C ASP A 120 -5.96 5.84 12.74
N TYR A 121 -4.88 6.15 12.05
CA TYR A 121 -3.87 5.20 11.60
C TYR A 121 -2.48 5.86 11.57
N ALA A 122 -1.41 5.07 11.59
CA ALA A 122 -0.05 5.59 11.76
C ALA A 122 0.40 6.45 10.56
N PHE A 123 0.25 5.95 9.34
CA PHE A 123 0.59 6.66 8.09
C PHE A 123 -0.02 5.98 6.87
N THR A 124 0.04 6.68 5.73
CA THR A 124 -0.34 6.14 4.42
C THR A 124 0.91 5.97 3.55
N CYS A 125 1.00 4.83 2.85
CA CYS A 125 2.03 4.56 1.84
C CYS A 125 1.35 4.41 0.48
N ILE A 126 1.39 5.45 -0.34
CA ILE A 126 0.77 5.50 -1.67
C ILE A 126 1.75 5.99 -2.73
N GLY A 127 1.49 5.64 -4.00
CA GLY A 127 2.09 6.33 -5.14
C GLY A 127 1.39 7.69 -5.34
N ASP A 128 2.12 8.69 -5.82
CA ASP A 128 1.53 9.96 -6.21
C ASP A 128 1.06 9.90 -7.67
N ALA A 129 -0.20 9.46 -7.88
CA ALA A 129 -0.79 9.32 -9.20
C ALA A 129 -0.88 10.65 -9.97
N TYR A 130 -0.99 11.77 -9.26
CA TYR A 130 -0.95 13.10 -9.88
C TYR A 130 0.44 13.39 -10.46
N GLN A 131 1.48 13.16 -9.68
CA GLN A 131 2.88 13.33 -10.12
C GLN A 131 3.20 12.39 -11.29
N ASP A 132 2.76 11.14 -11.23
CA ASP A 132 2.93 10.16 -12.31
C ASP A 132 2.26 10.65 -13.60
N GLY A 133 1.04 11.17 -13.51
CA GLY A 133 0.31 11.76 -14.63
C GLY A 133 1.01 12.99 -15.21
N GLU A 134 1.52 13.88 -14.37
CA GLU A 134 2.27 15.07 -14.76
C GLU A 134 3.59 14.70 -15.46
N MET A 135 4.33 13.73 -14.93
CA MET A 135 5.55 13.21 -15.55
C MET A 135 5.29 12.60 -16.92
N CYS A 136 4.26 11.77 -17.05
CA CYS A 136 3.87 11.17 -18.32
C CYS A 136 3.43 12.23 -19.34
N GLY A 137 2.62 13.20 -18.92
CA GLY A 137 2.17 14.30 -19.76
C GLY A 137 3.30 15.19 -20.24
N SER A 138 4.22 15.55 -19.36
CA SER A 138 5.41 16.35 -19.66
C SER A 138 6.32 15.63 -20.65
N TRP A 139 6.63 14.35 -20.38
CA TRP A 139 7.43 13.55 -21.32
C TRP A 139 6.80 13.48 -22.70
N LEU A 140 5.49 13.26 -22.75
CA LEU A 140 4.75 13.17 -24.00
C LEU A 140 4.79 14.52 -24.75
N ALA A 141 4.58 15.63 -24.07
CA ALA A 141 4.64 16.97 -24.66
C ALA A 141 6.02 17.28 -25.26
N GLU A 142 7.09 16.89 -24.61
CA GLU A 142 8.47 17.11 -25.06
C GLU A 142 8.87 16.20 -26.23
N ASN A 143 8.38 14.96 -26.24
CA ASN A 143 8.89 13.92 -27.15
C ASN A 143 7.93 13.58 -28.28
N TYR A 144 6.65 13.99 -28.23
CA TYR A 144 5.62 13.58 -29.19
C TYR A 144 6.06 13.74 -30.64
N LYS A 145 6.59 14.91 -31.02
CA LYS A 145 7.00 15.19 -32.40
C LYS A 145 8.14 14.31 -32.89
N ASN A 146 9.01 13.87 -32.01
CA ASN A 146 10.13 12.98 -32.36
C ASN A 146 9.67 11.59 -32.74
N TYR A 147 8.54 11.13 -32.19
CA TYR A 147 8.01 9.77 -32.42
C TYR A 147 6.86 9.75 -33.45
N PHE A 148 6.07 10.82 -33.51
CA PHE A 148 4.80 10.85 -34.29
C PHE A 148 4.74 11.97 -35.33
N GLY A 149 5.76 12.83 -35.42
CA GLY A 149 5.82 13.94 -36.38
C GLY A 149 4.85 15.07 -36.04
N ASP A 150 4.43 15.83 -37.06
CA ASP A 150 3.57 17.01 -36.91
C ASP A 150 2.07 16.71 -36.93
N GLU A 151 1.67 15.43 -36.99
CA GLU A 151 0.26 15.06 -36.95
C GLU A 151 -0.36 15.41 -35.57
N PRO A 152 -1.64 15.82 -35.53
CA PRO A 152 -2.32 16.13 -34.28
C PRO A 152 -2.36 14.90 -33.34
N MET A 153 -1.99 15.12 -32.07
CA MET A 153 -2.06 14.07 -31.05
C MET A 153 -3.51 13.66 -30.81
N LYS A 154 -3.77 12.34 -30.88
CA LYS A 154 -5.04 11.75 -30.47
C LYS A 154 -4.85 11.01 -29.15
N VAL A 155 -5.57 11.45 -28.13
CA VAL A 155 -5.49 10.87 -26.78
C VAL A 155 -6.78 10.11 -26.50
N ILE A 156 -6.65 8.89 -26.01
CA ILE A 156 -7.76 8.09 -25.48
C ILE A 156 -7.53 7.99 -23.98
N HIS A 157 -8.49 8.45 -23.20
CA HIS A 157 -8.47 8.32 -21.75
C HIS A 157 -9.33 7.12 -21.34
N LEU A 158 -8.70 6.13 -20.72
CA LEU A 158 -9.38 4.98 -20.12
C LEU A 158 -9.62 5.28 -18.64
N THR A 159 -10.87 5.41 -18.26
CA THR A 159 -11.26 5.59 -16.86
C THR A 159 -11.38 4.23 -16.18
N GLY A 160 -10.85 4.12 -14.97
CA GLY A 160 -11.12 3.02 -14.07
C GLY A 160 -12.53 3.09 -13.45
N PRO A 161 -12.89 2.15 -12.56
CA PRO A 161 -14.13 2.23 -11.78
C PRO A 161 -14.11 3.49 -10.90
N THR A 162 -15.25 4.19 -10.84
CA THR A 162 -15.40 5.47 -10.10
C THR A 162 -15.27 5.33 -8.57
N SER A 163 -15.30 4.10 -8.04
CA SER A 163 -15.10 3.78 -6.62
C SER A 163 -13.62 3.55 -6.24
N ALA A 164 -12.69 3.61 -7.20
CA ALA A 164 -11.27 3.56 -6.91
C ALA A 164 -10.77 5.00 -6.77
N SER A 165 -10.62 5.48 -5.53
CA SER A 165 -9.82 6.68 -5.25
C SER A 165 -8.36 6.27 -5.26
N ASP A 166 -7.71 6.45 -6.39
CA ASP A 166 -6.25 6.35 -6.52
C ASP A 166 -5.61 7.68 -6.19
#